data_49e39bd2812705d103d8bc5b1fe974f3
#
_entry.id   49e39bd2812705d103d8bc5b1fe974f3
#
_cell.length_a   1.000
_cell.length_b   1.000
_cell.length_c   1.000
_cell.angle_alpha   90.00
_cell.angle_beta   90.00
_cell.angle_gamma   90.00
#
_symmetry.space_group_name_H-M   'P 1'
#
loop_
_entity.id
_entity.type
_entity.pdbx_description
1 polymer ?
#
loop_
_entity_poly.entity_id
_entity_poly.type
_entity_poly.pdbx_seq_one_letter_code
_entity_poly.pdbx_strand_id
1 'polypeptide(L)'
;MKHIKFITFFLSIACLFIACKNTADNDREGTSPVPEQTPGTGDDSFAKGADISWVTEMEAAGHRFYNADGKQLECTALMKECGLDAVRLRVWVDPAEHGNWCNTPDVVAKARRAKDLGMDVMIDFHYSDWWADPAQQNKPAAWKDKTLPELKKAIGDHTVAVLQALKAAGVSPKWVQVGNEIRPGMLWDKNVALSGASYDVKECDLKNAPATASDKVVYPANWSNLADFITEGYNAVKSVFSDAIVIVHLDNGWDKELFNWFFDELKKHNGKWDMIGMSLYPYWTRMEKPDYTADDIITDCMENIKALGAKYDCDVMIVETGMECGDDKGNLASASVLAEGKRQLERIVKESRENTGGRCKGVFYWEPECKPSQYRLGAFTADGRPTVIMDAFK
;
A
#
# COMPACT_ATOMS: atom_id res chain seq x y z
N MET A 1 7.13 -41.21 26.62
CA MET A 1 7.55 -40.64 27.92
C MET A 1 9.04 -40.42 27.89
N LYS A 2 9.51 -39.21 27.73
CA LYS A 2 10.86 -38.75 28.13
C LYS A 2 10.78 -37.26 28.30
N HIS A 3 10.93 -36.84 29.56
CA HIS A 3 10.94 -35.43 29.98
C HIS A 3 12.31 -34.82 29.63
N ILE A 4 12.31 -33.66 28.96
CA ILE A 4 13.49 -32.81 28.83
C ILE A 4 13.26 -31.58 29.69
N LYS A 5 14.15 -31.42 30.68
CA LYS A 5 14.17 -30.27 31.61
C LYS A 5 14.85 -29.10 30.92
N PHE A 6 14.20 -27.94 30.92
CA PHE A 6 14.84 -26.66 30.58
C PHE A 6 15.57 -26.11 31.75
N ILE A 7 16.84 -25.78 31.58
CA ILE A 7 17.71 -25.09 32.55
C ILE A 7 17.65 -23.59 32.21
N THR A 8 17.16 -22.79 33.15
CA THR A 8 17.10 -21.34 33.05
C THR A 8 18.42 -20.77 33.59
N PHE A 9 19.13 -20.01 32.76
CA PHE A 9 20.31 -19.26 33.15
C PHE A 9 19.94 -17.79 33.40
N PHE A 10 20.02 -17.32 34.62
CA PHE A 10 19.92 -15.90 34.97
C PHE A 10 21.32 -15.28 34.92
N LEU A 11 21.48 -14.24 34.15
CA LEU A 11 22.65 -13.36 34.18
C LEU A 11 22.23 -12.00 34.74
N SER A 12 22.67 -11.69 35.95
CA SER A 12 22.48 -10.38 36.58
C SER A 12 23.61 -9.45 36.13
N ILE A 13 23.27 -8.29 35.57
CA ILE A 13 24.21 -7.20 35.35
C ILE A 13 23.80 -6.01 36.23
N ALA A 14 24.71 -5.63 37.07
CA ALA A 14 24.59 -4.52 38.02
C ALA A 14 24.74 -3.16 37.28
N CYS A 15 23.82 -2.24 37.54
CA CYS A 15 23.93 -0.86 37.11
C CYS A 15 24.73 -0.05 38.13
N LEU A 16 25.80 0.59 37.71
CA LEU A 16 26.49 1.65 38.47
C LEU A 16 25.81 2.99 38.22
N PHE A 17 25.27 3.60 39.27
CA PHE A 17 24.84 4.99 39.27
C PHE A 17 26.03 5.91 39.59
N ILE A 18 26.30 6.87 38.71
CA ILE A 18 27.15 8.02 39.06
C ILE A 18 26.24 9.25 39.12
N ALA A 19 26.10 9.81 40.29
CA ALA A 19 25.43 11.07 40.56
C ALA A 19 26.42 12.23 40.43
N CYS A 20 26.09 13.27 39.69
CA CYS A 20 26.72 14.57 39.82
C CYS A 20 25.66 15.64 40.13
N LYS A 21 26.03 16.48 41.10
CA LYS A 21 25.22 17.49 41.77
C LYS A 21 24.97 18.75 40.95
N ASN A 22 23.84 19.37 41.27
CA ASN A 22 23.36 20.72 40.96
C ASN A 22 24.34 21.87 41.19
N THR A 23 24.28 22.87 40.32
CA THR A 23 24.29 24.28 40.76
C THR A 23 23.26 25.06 39.90
N ALA A 24 22.44 25.84 40.62
CA ALA A 24 21.46 26.74 40.07
C ALA A 24 22.12 28.04 39.55
N ASP A 25 21.58 28.65 38.53
CA ASP A 25 20.94 29.97 38.56
C ASP A 25 20.71 30.55 37.15
N ASN A 26 19.58 31.23 37.08
CA ASN A 26 19.20 32.38 36.26
C ASN A 26 18.45 32.22 34.96
N ASP A 27 17.23 32.71 35.12
CA ASP A 27 16.24 33.16 34.14
C ASP A 27 16.79 33.81 32.87
N ARG A 28 16.32 33.32 31.71
CA ARG A 28 15.97 34.12 30.54
C ARG A 28 14.98 33.31 29.69
N GLU A 29 13.78 33.87 29.51
CA GLU A 29 12.86 33.50 28.44
C GLU A 29 13.61 33.52 27.09
N GLY A 30 13.72 32.37 26.48
CA GLY A 30 14.22 32.18 25.13
C GLY A 30 13.31 31.22 24.44
N THR A 31 12.50 31.73 23.51
CA THR A 31 11.75 30.92 22.54
C THR A 31 12.73 29.96 21.87
N SER A 32 12.59 28.67 22.14
CA SER A 32 13.32 27.64 21.41
C SER A 32 12.90 27.65 19.95
N PRO A 33 13.87 27.70 19.00
CA PRO A 33 13.53 27.54 17.60
C PRO A 33 13.03 26.10 17.39
N VAL A 34 11.91 25.99 16.69
CA VAL A 34 11.43 24.74 16.10
C VAL A 34 12.60 24.16 15.30
N PRO A 35 12.93 22.88 15.46
CA PRO A 35 13.98 22.28 14.63
C PRO A 35 13.58 22.41 13.17
N GLU A 36 14.38 23.14 12.42
CA GLU A 36 14.31 23.20 10.96
C GLU A 36 14.55 21.78 10.45
N GLN A 37 13.49 21.16 9.92
CA GLN A 37 13.61 19.87 9.26
C GLN A 37 14.49 20.09 8.04
N THR A 38 15.71 19.61 8.10
CA THR A 38 16.60 19.51 6.94
C THR A 38 15.86 18.69 5.88
N PRO A 39 15.69 19.19 4.64
CA PRO A 39 15.16 18.37 3.56
C PRO A 39 16.03 17.12 3.46
N GLY A 40 15.44 15.95 3.64
CA GLY A 40 16.12 14.68 3.47
C GLY A 40 16.74 14.65 2.08
N THR A 41 18.00 14.28 1.98
CA THR A 41 18.64 13.87 0.74
C THR A 41 18.02 12.54 0.32
N GLY A 42 16.73 12.58 -0.09
CA GLY A 42 16.03 11.44 -0.65
C GLY A 42 16.62 11.13 -2.00
N ASP A 43 16.91 9.86 -2.21
CA ASP A 43 17.21 9.32 -3.53
C ASP A 43 16.12 9.79 -4.51
N ASP A 44 16.50 10.61 -5.49
CA ASP A 44 15.59 11.27 -6.45
C ASP A 44 15.11 10.31 -7.55
N SER A 45 15.30 8.98 -7.37
CA SER A 45 14.89 7.99 -8.34
C SER A 45 13.37 7.79 -8.34
N PHE A 46 12.77 8.01 -9.49
CA PHE A 46 11.36 7.71 -9.75
C PHE A 46 11.17 6.21 -9.90
N ALA A 47 10.37 5.59 -9.01
CA ALA A 47 10.13 4.16 -9.00
C ALA A 47 9.16 3.72 -10.11
N LYS A 48 9.52 2.67 -10.82
CA LYS A 48 8.66 1.93 -11.74
C LYS A 48 8.39 0.57 -11.13
N GLY A 49 7.20 0.36 -10.56
CA GLY A 49 6.90 -0.83 -9.77
C GLY A 49 5.72 -1.64 -10.27
N ALA A 50 5.56 -2.82 -9.69
CA ALA A 50 4.37 -3.64 -9.79
C ALA A 50 4.01 -4.28 -8.46
N ASP A 51 2.71 -4.37 -8.15
CA ASP A 51 2.21 -5.32 -7.16
C ASP A 51 2.15 -6.70 -7.84
N ILE A 52 2.85 -7.67 -7.27
CA ILE A 52 2.89 -9.05 -7.75
C ILE A 52 2.53 -10.03 -6.63
N SER A 53 1.59 -9.65 -5.80
CA SER A 53 1.24 -10.41 -4.61
C SER A 53 0.63 -11.78 -4.92
N TRP A 54 0.02 -11.97 -6.09
CA TRP A 54 -0.55 -13.25 -6.53
C TRP A 54 0.48 -14.25 -7.07
N VAL A 55 1.71 -13.83 -7.31
CA VAL A 55 2.71 -14.65 -8.04
C VAL A 55 2.89 -16.06 -7.46
N THR A 56 3.01 -16.19 -6.15
CA THR A 56 3.24 -17.47 -5.48
C THR A 56 2.05 -18.41 -5.58
N GLU A 57 0.83 -17.88 -5.48
CA GLU A 57 -0.41 -18.63 -5.69
C GLU A 57 -0.52 -19.12 -7.15
N MET A 58 -0.23 -18.25 -8.11
CA MET A 58 -0.24 -18.59 -9.52
C MET A 58 0.80 -19.66 -9.86
N GLU A 59 2.01 -19.53 -9.33
CA GLU A 59 3.09 -20.52 -9.51
C GLU A 59 2.72 -21.87 -8.91
N ALA A 60 2.10 -21.90 -7.72
CA ALA A 60 1.60 -23.11 -7.07
C ALA A 60 0.46 -23.78 -7.88
N ALA A 61 -0.38 -22.97 -8.53
CA ALA A 61 -1.39 -23.43 -9.47
C ALA A 61 -0.81 -23.90 -10.83
N GLY A 62 0.52 -23.91 -10.98
CA GLY A 62 1.20 -24.39 -12.18
C GLY A 62 1.37 -23.35 -13.28
N HIS A 63 1.03 -22.07 -13.01
CA HIS A 63 1.27 -21.01 -13.98
C HIS A 63 2.77 -20.77 -14.18
N ARG A 64 3.16 -20.40 -15.41
CA ARG A 64 4.55 -20.11 -15.79
C ARG A 64 4.61 -18.82 -16.57
N PHE A 65 5.72 -18.11 -16.44
CA PHE A 65 5.93 -16.81 -17.06
C PHE A 65 7.04 -16.90 -18.10
N TYR A 66 6.88 -16.17 -19.20
CA TYR A 66 7.81 -16.21 -20.31
C TYR A 66 8.07 -14.79 -20.83
N ASN A 67 9.32 -14.51 -21.20
CA ASN A 67 9.66 -13.27 -21.86
C ASN A 67 9.27 -13.27 -23.36
N ALA A 68 9.56 -12.17 -24.04
CA ALA A 68 9.24 -12.00 -25.46
C ALA A 68 9.90 -13.09 -26.35
N ASP A 69 11.09 -13.56 -25.96
CA ASP A 69 11.83 -14.61 -26.69
C ASP A 69 11.29 -16.02 -26.40
N GLY A 70 10.30 -16.16 -25.53
CA GLY A 70 9.72 -17.43 -25.13
C GLY A 70 10.55 -18.18 -24.06
N LYS A 71 11.53 -17.53 -23.45
CA LYS A 71 12.29 -18.08 -22.35
C LYS A 71 11.46 -18.00 -21.07
N GLN A 72 11.31 -19.14 -20.37
CA GLN A 72 10.67 -19.16 -19.06
C GLN A 72 11.55 -18.43 -18.03
N LEU A 73 10.93 -17.54 -17.25
CA LEU A 73 11.55 -16.79 -16.17
C LEU A 73 10.70 -16.89 -14.89
N GLU A 74 11.34 -16.64 -13.75
CA GLU A 74 10.64 -16.33 -12.52
C GLU A 74 9.98 -14.93 -12.67
N CYS A 75 8.78 -14.76 -12.13
CA CYS A 75 7.96 -13.57 -12.41
C CYS A 75 8.65 -12.27 -11.99
N THR A 76 9.29 -12.22 -10.83
CA THR A 76 9.98 -11.00 -10.35
C THR A 76 11.13 -10.62 -11.29
N ALA A 77 11.87 -11.63 -11.79
CA ALA A 77 12.93 -11.42 -12.78
C ALA A 77 12.37 -10.92 -14.12
N LEU A 78 11.20 -11.43 -14.52
CA LEU A 78 10.51 -10.93 -15.72
C LEU A 78 10.04 -9.49 -15.56
N MET A 79 9.53 -9.09 -14.38
CA MET A 79 9.19 -7.69 -14.09
C MET A 79 10.41 -6.79 -14.27
N LYS A 80 11.57 -7.20 -13.76
CA LYS A 80 12.81 -6.45 -13.96
C LYS A 80 13.21 -6.36 -15.44
N GLU A 81 13.06 -7.44 -16.20
CA GLU A 81 13.30 -7.44 -17.67
C GLU A 81 12.33 -6.50 -18.40
N CYS A 82 11.10 -6.35 -17.91
CA CYS A 82 10.12 -5.36 -18.40
C CYS A 82 10.46 -3.90 -18.05
N GLY A 83 11.52 -3.65 -17.28
CA GLY A 83 11.99 -2.30 -16.93
C GLY A 83 11.51 -1.79 -15.58
N LEU A 84 10.96 -2.68 -14.73
CA LEU A 84 10.55 -2.35 -13.37
C LEU A 84 11.72 -2.45 -12.40
N ASP A 85 11.74 -1.58 -11.38
CA ASP A 85 12.80 -1.48 -10.37
C ASP A 85 12.28 -1.67 -8.94
N ALA A 86 10.97 -1.83 -8.78
CA ALA A 86 10.33 -2.01 -7.47
C ALA A 86 9.19 -3.03 -7.52
N VAL A 87 8.89 -3.64 -6.37
CA VAL A 87 7.70 -4.47 -6.17
C VAL A 87 6.88 -3.98 -4.98
N ARG A 88 5.56 -4.10 -5.07
CA ARG A 88 4.61 -3.94 -3.98
C ARG A 88 4.06 -5.30 -3.60
N LEU A 89 3.96 -5.58 -2.30
CA LEU A 89 3.53 -6.86 -1.76
C LEU A 89 2.53 -6.61 -0.62
N ARG A 90 1.27 -7.01 -0.83
CA ARG A 90 0.27 -6.94 0.23
C ARG A 90 0.52 -8.01 1.29
N VAL A 91 0.11 -7.70 2.50
CA VAL A 91 0.14 -8.64 3.63
C VAL A 91 -1.21 -8.66 4.34
N TRP A 92 -1.71 -9.86 4.56
CA TRP A 92 -2.90 -10.16 5.36
C TRP A 92 -2.52 -10.68 6.75
N VAL A 93 -3.46 -10.61 7.71
CA VAL A 93 -3.20 -10.98 9.10
C VAL A 93 -3.23 -12.50 9.27
N ASP A 94 -4.34 -13.14 8.94
CA ASP A 94 -4.50 -14.60 8.98
C ASP A 94 -5.33 -15.11 7.79
N PRO A 95 -4.72 -15.27 6.61
CA PRO A 95 -5.40 -15.75 5.42
C PRO A 95 -5.49 -17.28 5.34
N ALA A 96 -5.60 -18.00 6.48
CA ALA A 96 -5.62 -19.46 6.50
C ALA A 96 -6.78 -20.05 5.67
N GLU A 97 -7.95 -19.43 5.67
CA GLU A 97 -9.10 -19.84 4.86
C GLU A 97 -8.89 -19.61 3.35
N HIS A 98 -7.85 -18.85 2.98
CA HIS A 98 -7.49 -18.49 1.60
C HIS A 98 -6.15 -19.08 1.17
N GLY A 99 -5.75 -20.22 1.72
CA GLY A 99 -4.54 -20.93 1.32
C GLY A 99 -3.22 -20.36 1.86
N ASN A 100 -3.29 -19.45 2.82
CA ASN A 100 -2.15 -18.76 3.42
C ASN A 100 -1.32 -17.87 2.46
N TRP A 101 -1.84 -17.55 1.29
CA TRP A 101 -1.21 -16.57 0.40
C TRP A 101 -1.22 -15.18 1.06
N CYS A 102 -0.18 -14.41 0.81
CA CYS A 102 0.02 -13.07 1.41
C CYS A 102 0.10 -13.06 2.94
N ASN A 103 0.34 -14.20 3.60
CA ASN A 103 0.76 -14.21 5.00
C ASN A 103 2.25 -13.80 5.14
N THR A 104 2.72 -13.60 6.35
CA THR A 104 4.10 -13.17 6.61
C THR A 104 5.17 -14.05 5.92
N PRO A 105 5.16 -15.40 6.01
CA PRO A 105 6.14 -16.23 5.32
C PRO A 105 6.13 -16.07 3.79
N ASP A 106 4.96 -15.97 3.18
CA ASP A 106 4.80 -15.82 1.73
C ASP A 106 5.31 -14.44 1.26
N VAL A 107 4.97 -13.37 1.98
CA VAL A 107 5.47 -12.02 1.71
C VAL A 107 6.99 -11.94 1.84
N VAL A 108 7.57 -12.55 2.87
CA VAL A 108 9.03 -12.61 3.04
C VAL A 108 9.70 -13.35 1.89
N ALA A 109 9.11 -14.45 1.40
CA ALA A 109 9.65 -15.20 0.27
C ALA A 109 9.67 -14.34 -1.02
N LYS A 110 8.59 -13.64 -1.33
CA LYS A 110 8.48 -12.72 -2.48
C LYS A 110 9.44 -11.54 -2.35
N ALA A 111 9.49 -10.91 -1.17
CA ALA A 111 10.36 -9.77 -0.91
C ALA A 111 11.86 -10.13 -1.06
N ARG A 112 12.26 -11.35 -0.69
CA ARG A 112 13.62 -11.83 -0.93
C ARG A 112 13.95 -11.96 -2.40
N ARG A 113 13.03 -12.47 -3.23
CA ARG A 113 13.22 -12.53 -4.70
C ARG A 113 13.52 -11.13 -5.26
N ALA A 114 12.74 -10.13 -4.88
CA ALA A 114 12.94 -8.75 -5.31
C ALA A 114 14.31 -8.19 -4.85
N LYS A 115 14.63 -8.36 -3.58
CA LYS A 115 15.94 -7.94 -3.02
C LYS A 115 17.11 -8.59 -3.76
N ASP A 116 17.05 -9.90 -4.00
CA ASP A 116 18.14 -10.63 -4.67
C ASP A 116 18.35 -10.17 -6.11
N LEU A 117 17.35 -9.54 -6.70
CA LEU A 117 17.41 -8.86 -8.00
C LEU A 117 17.77 -7.36 -7.90
N GLY A 118 17.98 -6.83 -6.68
CA GLY A 118 18.28 -5.41 -6.47
C GLY A 118 17.08 -4.49 -6.78
N MET A 119 15.85 -4.96 -6.56
CA MET A 119 14.63 -4.18 -6.68
C MET A 119 14.21 -3.64 -5.31
N ASP A 120 13.65 -2.44 -5.29
CA ASP A 120 13.06 -1.86 -4.09
C ASP A 120 11.76 -2.60 -3.70
N VAL A 121 11.41 -2.58 -2.42
CA VAL A 121 10.24 -3.28 -1.90
C VAL A 121 9.32 -2.30 -1.18
N MET A 122 8.03 -2.36 -1.52
CA MET A 122 6.93 -1.76 -0.78
C MET A 122 6.14 -2.87 -0.10
N ILE A 123 5.79 -2.71 1.17
CA ILE A 123 4.88 -3.60 1.90
C ILE A 123 3.56 -2.90 2.08
N ASP A 124 2.46 -3.57 1.76
CA ASP A 124 1.09 -3.06 1.86
C ASP A 124 0.30 -3.83 2.92
N PHE A 125 0.07 -3.20 4.06
CA PHE A 125 -0.72 -3.78 5.15
C PHE A 125 -2.22 -3.56 4.93
N HIS A 126 -2.96 -4.63 4.66
CA HIS A 126 -4.43 -4.57 4.59
C HIS A 126 -5.11 -4.53 5.97
N TYR A 127 -4.45 -5.01 7.03
CA TYR A 127 -5.03 -5.19 8.38
C TYR A 127 -6.36 -5.94 8.38
N SER A 128 -6.46 -6.92 7.53
CA SER A 128 -7.60 -7.82 7.32
C SER A 128 -7.08 -9.23 7.04
N ASP A 129 -7.92 -10.25 7.14
CA ASP A 129 -7.57 -11.63 6.75
C ASP A 129 -7.73 -11.86 5.24
N TRP A 130 -8.34 -10.91 4.55
CA TRP A 130 -8.61 -10.92 3.12
C TRP A 130 -8.54 -9.50 2.55
N TRP A 131 -9.13 -9.26 1.39
CA TRP A 131 -9.14 -7.96 0.75
C TRP A 131 -9.61 -6.85 1.68
N ALA A 132 -8.91 -5.73 1.65
CA ALA A 132 -9.34 -4.45 2.16
C ALA A 132 -9.33 -3.46 0.98
N ASP A 133 -10.46 -2.84 0.71
CA ASP A 133 -10.70 -1.92 -0.39
C ASP A 133 -11.87 -0.97 -0.03
N PRO A 134 -12.27 -0.01 -0.88
CA PRO A 134 -13.37 0.89 -0.54
C PRO A 134 -14.71 0.21 -0.30
N ALA A 135 -14.88 -1.03 -0.71
CA ALA A 135 -16.11 -1.81 -0.49
C ALA A 135 -16.04 -2.69 0.76
N GLN A 136 -14.86 -2.91 1.34
CA GLN A 136 -14.70 -3.78 2.50
C GLN A 136 -13.40 -3.43 3.28
N GLN A 137 -13.56 -3.19 4.58
CA GLN A 137 -12.46 -2.91 5.50
C GLN A 137 -12.60 -3.77 6.75
N ASN A 138 -12.76 -5.09 6.53
CA ASN A 138 -13.13 -6.02 7.57
C ASN A 138 -11.99 -6.25 8.57
N LYS A 139 -12.34 -6.14 9.84
CA LYS A 139 -11.46 -6.49 10.95
C LYS A 139 -11.06 -7.98 10.86
N PRO A 140 -9.79 -8.33 11.11
CA PRO A 140 -9.39 -9.74 11.23
C PRO A 140 -10.23 -10.50 12.24
N ALA A 141 -10.56 -11.75 11.95
CA ALA A 141 -11.39 -12.61 12.82
C ALA A 141 -10.82 -12.70 14.25
N ALA A 142 -9.49 -12.78 14.38
CA ALA A 142 -8.80 -12.79 15.66
C ALA A 142 -8.89 -11.46 16.46
N TRP A 143 -9.33 -10.39 15.80
CA TRP A 143 -9.43 -9.07 16.42
C TRP A 143 -10.87 -8.63 16.68
N LYS A 144 -11.87 -9.45 16.33
CA LYS A 144 -13.32 -9.11 16.35
C LYS A 144 -13.83 -8.56 17.70
N ASP A 145 -13.33 -9.12 18.81
CA ASP A 145 -13.80 -8.79 20.16
C ASP A 145 -12.86 -7.79 20.88
N LYS A 146 -11.85 -7.26 20.19
CA LYS A 146 -10.87 -6.35 20.79
C LYS A 146 -11.46 -4.97 21.04
N THR A 147 -11.15 -4.42 22.19
CA THR A 147 -11.39 -3.00 22.51
C THR A 147 -10.50 -2.10 21.66
N LEU A 148 -10.81 -0.80 21.58
CA LEU A 148 -10.01 0.16 20.82
C LEU A 148 -8.51 0.15 21.22
N PRO A 149 -8.10 0.18 22.50
CA PRO A 149 -6.69 0.05 22.87
C PRO A 149 -6.05 -1.26 22.40
N GLU A 150 -6.79 -2.37 22.47
CA GLU A 150 -6.31 -3.67 22.02
C GLU A 150 -6.19 -3.77 20.49
N LEU A 151 -7.07 -3.09 19.74
CA LEU A 151 -6.95 -2.98 18.28
C LEU A 151 -5.71 -2.18 17.88
N LYS A 152 -5.45 -1.06 18.53
CA LYS A 152 -4.23 -0.28 18.32
C LYS A 152 -3.00 -1.13 18.57
N LYS A 153 -2.96 -1.83 19.69
CA LYS A 153 -1.87 -2.76 20.00
C LYS A 153 -1.74 -3.87 18.94
N ALA A 154 -2.84 -4.44 18.45
CA ALA A 154 -2.82 -5.50 17.46
C ALA A 154 -2.26 -5.02 16.10
N ILE A 155 -2.58 -3.80 15.67
CA ILE A 155 -1.95 -3.15 14.51
C ILE A 155 -0.44 -3.07 14.70
N GLY A 156 -0.01 -2.50 15.83
CA GLY A 156 1.42 -2.34 16.13
C GLY A 156 2.15 -3.67 16.18
N ASP A 157 1.63 -4.65 16.92
CA ASP A 157 2.22 -5.98 17.05
C ASP A 157 2.35 -6.70 15.70
N HIS A 158 1.29 -6.67 14.88
CA HIS A 158 1.31 -7.30 13.55
C HIS A 158 2.33 -6.63 12.62
N THR A 159 2.31 -5.30 12.57
CA THR A 159 3.26 -4.53 11.75
C THR A 159 4.70 -4.83 12.15
N VAL A 160 5.01 -4.78 13.44
CA VAL A 160 6.35 -5.09 13.96
C VAL A 160 6.75 -6.53 13.62
N ALA A 161 5.86 -7.51 13.80
CA ALA A 161 6.15 -8.92 13.55
C ALA A 161 6.51 -9.17 12.08
N VAL A 162 5.73 -8.63 11.13
CA VAL A 162 6.00 -8.75 9.69
C VAL A 162 7.33 -8.08 9.33
N LEU A 163 7.54 -6.85 9.79
CA LEU A 163 8.76 -6.10 9.46
C LEU A 163 10.02 -6.70 10.09
N GLN A 164 9.92 -7.27 11.28
CA GLN A 164 11.02 -8.02 11.88
C GLN A 164 11.34 -9.31 11.11
N ALA A 165 10.34 -10.01 10.60
CA ALA A 165 10.55 -11.18 9.74
C ALA A 165 11.28 -10.79 8.44
N LEU A 166 10.91 -9.68 7.80
CA LEU A 166 11.60 -9.12 6.65
C LEU A 166 13.05 -8.75 7.00
N LYS A 167 13.27 -8.06 8.13
CA LYS A 167 14.60 -7.69 8.61
C LYS A 167 15.49 -8.89 8.86
N ALA A 168 14.94 -9.95 9.47
CA ALA A 168 15.65 -11.22 9.69
C ALA A 168 16.01 -11.91 8.37
N ALA A 169 15.21 -11.74 7.32
CA ALA A 169 15.49 -12.21 5.97
C ALA A 169 16.45 -11.27 5.19
N GLY A 170 16.93 -10.19 5.83
CA GLY A 170 17.82 -9.21 5.23
C GLY A 170 17.12 -8.28 4.21
N VAL A 171 15.79 -8.15 4.27
CA VAL A 171 15.00 -7.23 3.44
C VAL A 171 14.68 -5.98 4.23
N SER A 172 14.98 -4.81 3.67
CA SER A 172 14.59 -3.51 4.20
C SER A 172 13.63 -2.86 3.21
N PRO A 173 12.32 -2.82 3.50
CA PRO A 173 11.38 -2.14 2.61
C PRO A 173 11.66 -0.65 2.56
N LYS A 174 11.63 -0.06 1.37
CA LYS A 174 11.78 1.39 1.17
C LYS A 174 10.49 2.11 1.55
N TRP A 175 9.36 1.49 1.25
CA TRP A 175 8.02 2.03 1.55
C TRP A 175 7.18 1.01 2.32
N VAL A 176 6.35 1.51 3.21
CA VAL A 176 5.38 0.70 3.94
C VAL A 176 4.04 1.43 3.95
N GLN A 177 3.04 0.80 3.37
CA GLN A 177 1.68 1.29 3.31
C GLN A 177 0.90 0.80 4.53
N VAL A 178 0.27 1.74 5.25
CA VAL A 178 -0.53 1.50 6.46
C VAL A 178 -2.01 1.58 6.10
N GLY A 179 -2.61 0.43 5.84
CA GLY A 179 -3.95 0.30 5.29
C GLY A 179 -3.99 0.44 3.77
N ASN A 180 -4.93 -0.26 3.12
CA ASN A 180 -5.17 -0.23 1.68
C ASN A 180 -6.49 0.46 1.37
N GLU A 181 -6.46 1.51 0.53
CA GLU A 181 -7.65 2.26 0.06
C GLU A 181 -8.63 2.64 1.18
N ILE A 182 -8.11 3.22 2.24
CA ILE A 182 -8.79 3.44 3.53
C ILE A 182 -9.76 4.63 3.56
N ARG A 183 -10.23 5.10 2.40
CA ARG A 183 -11.22 6.17 2.32
C ARG A 183 -12.43 5.96 3.24
N PRO A 184 -12.99 4.72 3.34
CA PRO A 184 -14.15 4.47 4.20
C PRO A 184 -13.79 4.13 5.66
N GLY A 185 -12.55 4.31 6.07
CA GLY A 185 -12.04 3.89 7.37
C GLY A 185 -11.32 2.54 7.34
N MET A 186 -11.07 1.96 8.50
CA MET A 186 -10.37 0.68 8.70
C MET A 186 -11.05 -0.12 9.81
N LEU A 187 -10.82 -1.43 9.82
CA LEU A 187 -11.19 -2.33 10.90
C LEU A 187 -12.68 -2.26 11.26
N TRP A 188 -13.56 -2.44 10.28
CA TRP A 188 -14.99 -2.48 10.50
C TRP A 188 -15.38 -3.64 11.43
N ASP A 189 -16.36 -3.43 12.31
CA ASP A 189 -16.74 -4.37 13.36
C ASP A 189 -17.33 -5.69 12.84
N LYS A 190 -17.91 -5.64 11.67
CA LYS A 190 -18.50 -6.82 11.03
C LYS A 190 -17.89 -7.05 9.67
N ASN A 191 -17.97 -8.27 9.22
CA ASN A 191 -17.73 -8.64 7.84
C ASN A 191 -18.81 -8.01 6.96
N VAL A 192 -18.68 -6.74 6.70
CA VAL A 192 -19.53 -5.99 5.78
C VAL A 192 -18.82 -5.99 4.44
N ALA A 193 -19.38 -6.76 3.50
CA ALA A 193 -18.98 -6.66 2.12
C ALA A 193 -19.96 -5.76 1.39
N LEU A 194 -19.49 -4.69 0.80
CA LEU A 194 -20.29 -3.81 -0.06
C LEU A 194 -20.40 -4.41 -1.48
N SER A 195 -20.84 -5.64 -1.59
CA SER A 195 -20.99 -6.32 -2.88
C SER A 195 -22.19 -5.76 -3.65
N GLY A 196 -22.02 -4.66 -4.35
CA GLY A 196 -23.00 -4.14 -5.30
C GLY A 196 -24.36 -3.70 -4.72
N ALA A 197 -24.56 -3.81 -3.41
CA ALA A 197 -25.76 -3.40 -2.71
C ALA A 197 -25.50 -2.14 -1.90
N SER A 198 -26.54 -1.44 -1.53
CA SER A 198 -26.45 -0.31 -0.61
C SER A 198 -25.88 -0.75 0.72
N TYR A 199 -24.85 -0.09 1.15
CA TYR A 199 -24.21 -0.27 2.43
C TYR A 199 -25.16 0.14 3.58
N ASP A 200 -25.43 -0.75 4.54
CA ASP A 200 -26.22 -0.40 5.72
C ASP A 200 -25.30 0.04 6.87
N VAL A 201 -25.22 1.35 7.09
CA VAL A 201 -24.44 1.98 8.17
C VAL A 201 -24.74 1.39 9.54
N LYS A 202 -25.96 0.88 9.78
CA LYS A 202 -26.37 0.31 11.08
C LYS A 202 -25.63 -0.99 11.40
N GLU A 203 -25.09 -1.65 10.40
CA GLU A 203 -24.38 -2.91 10.58
C GLU A 203 -22.88 -2.74 10.82
N CYS A 204 -22.37 -1.52 10.73
CA CYS A 204 -20.97 -1.21 10.84
C CYS A 204 -20.51 -0.95 12.26
N ASP A 205 -19.21 -1.07 12.49
CA ASP A 205 -18.58 -0.69 13.74
C ASP A 205 -18.67 0.82 13.95
N LEU A 206 -19.37 1.22 14.99
CA LEU A 206 -19.51 2.61 15.37
C LEU A 206 -18.19 3.28 15.78
N LYS A 207 -17.14 2.52 16.04
CA LYS A 207 -15.82 3.06 16.41
C LYS A 207 -15.03 3.58 15.22
N ASN A 208 -15.22 2.96 14.06
CA ASN A 208 -14.59 3.38 12.81
C ASN A 208 -15.49 3.09 11.58
N ALA A 209 -16.77 2.94 11.79
CA ALA A 209 -17.73 2.72 10.72
C ALA A 209 -17.89 3.98 9.84
N PRO A 210 -18.28 3.80 8.59
CA PRO A 210 -18.65 4.92 7.75
C PRO A 210 -19.84 5.69 8.33
N ALA A 211 -19.80 7.01 8.27
CA ALA A 211 -20.90 7.86 8.73
C ALA A 211 -22.10 7.82 7.79
N THR A 212 -21.84 7.76 6.49
CA THR A 212 -22.85 7.72 5.45
C THR A 212 -22.40 6.85 4.29
N ALA A 213 -23.37 6.18 3.66
CA ALA A 213 -23.21 5.61 2.35
C ALA A 213 -24.21 6.31 1.43
N SER A 214 -23.73 7.08 0.50
CA SER A 214 -24.54 7.74 -0.52
C SER A 214 -23.78 7.65 -1.82
N ASP A 215 -24.44 7.20 -2.85
CA ASP A 215 -23.90 7.17 -4.22
C ASP A 215 -22.47 6.61 -4.34
N LYS A 216 -22.20 5.52 -3.60
CA LYS A 216 -20.89 4.82 -3.56
C LYS A 216 -19.77 5.56 -2.81
N VAL A 217 -20.06 6.64 -2.12
CA VAL A 217 -19.08 7.34 -1.26
C VAL A 217 -19.38 7.02 0.19
N VAL A 218 -18.42 6.42 0.88
CA VAL A 218 -18.51 6.04 2.28
C VAL A 218 -17.44 6.79 3.05
N TYR A 219 -17.84 7.46 4.13
CA TYR A 219 -16.95 8.31 4.92
C TYR A 219 -16.73 7.73 6.32
N PRO A 220 -15.53 7.87 6.91
CA PRO A 220 -15.29 7.47 8.29
C PRO A 220 -16.23 8.17 9.27
N ALA A 221 -16.83 7.40 10.18
CA ALA A 221 -17.68 7.95 11.23
C ALA A 221 -16.88 8.45 12.43
N ASN A 222 -15.67 7.91 12.63
CA ASN A 222 -14.81 8.22 13.76
C ASN A 222 -13.37 8.47 13.32
N TRP A 223 -13.08 9.73 13.02
CA TRP A 223 -11.76 10.18 12.59
C TRP A 223 -10.68 10.01 13.64
N SER A 224 -11.02 10.17 14.93
CA SER A 224 -10.03 9.99 15.99
C SER A 224 -9.51 8.55 16.02
N ASN A 225 -10.42 7.57 15.90
CA ASN A 225 -10.01 6.17 15.86
C ASN A 225 -9.18 5.84 14.61
N LEU A 226 -9.60 6.33 13.45
CA LEU A 226 -8.86 6.13 12.20
C LEU A 226 -7.46 6.73 12.27
N ALA A 227 -7.32 7.96 12.74
CA ALA A 227 -6.03 8.62 12.92
C ALA A 227 -5.14 7.88 13.92
N ASP A 228 -5.72 7.34 14.99
CA ASP A 228 -5.02 6.51 15.96
C ASP A 228 -4.50 5.21 15.33
N PHE A 229 -5.29 4.51 14.52
CA PHE A 229 -4.89 3.28 13.84
C PHE A 229 -3.73 3.54 12.86
N ILE A 230 -3.85 4.60 12.04
CA ILE A 230 -2.80 5.00 11.10
C ILE A 230 -1.51 5.37 11.86
N THR A 231 -1.64 6.16 12.93
CA THR A 231 -0.49 6.59 13.74
C THR A 231 0.20 5.43 14.43
N GLU A 232 -0.55 4.43 14.91
CA GLU A 232 0.03 3.23 15.50
C GLU A 232 0.83 2.42 14.47
N GLY A 233 0.26 2.20 13.28
CA GLY A 233 0.97 1.58 12.16
C GLY A 233 2.25 2.35 11.79
N TYR A 234 2.15 3.68 11.68
CA TYR A 234 3.30 4.56 11.44
C TYR A 234 4.41 4.37 12.48
N ASN A 235 4.06 4.45 13.77
CA ASN A 235 5.03 4.30 14.85
C ASN A 235 5.65 2.90 14.86
N ALA A 236 4.87 1.86 14.58
CA ALA A 236 5.35 0.48 14.47
C ALA A 236 6.37 0.33 13.32
N VAL A 237 6.12 0.90 12.15
CA VAL A 237 7.07 0.92 11.04
C VAL A 237 8.37 1.59 11.45
N LYS A 238 8.29 2.81 11.99
CA LYS A 238 9.47 3.58 12.39
C LYS A 238 10.28 2.91 13.51
N SER A 239 9.65 2.09 14.34
CA SER A 239 10.34 1.33 15.39
C SER A 239 11.26 0.22 14.86
N VAL A 240 10.96 -0.32 13.67
CA VAL A 240 11.75 -1.40 13.05
C VAL A 240 12.68 -0.87 11.96
N PHE A 241 12.17 0.04 11.13
CA PHE A 241 12.88 0.70 10.02
C PHE A 241 12.62 2.21 10.08
N SER A 242 13.51 2.94 10.74
CA SER A 242 13.40 4.40 10.92
C SER A 242 13.31 5.16 9.60
N ASP A 243 13.99 4.65 8.57
CA ASP A 243 14.16 5.32 7.28
C ASP A 243 13.07 4.91 6.26
N ALA A 244 12.28 3.87 6.56
CA ALA A 244 11.18 3.48 5.67
C ALA A 244 10.12 4.59 5.58
N ILE A 245 9.69 4.89 4.36
CA ILE A 245 8.66 5.90 4.08
C ILE A 245 7.28 5.29 4.31
N VAL A 246 6.49 5.90 5.20
CA VAL A 246 5.14 5.43 5.53
C VAL A 246 4.12 6.10 4.63
N ILE A 247 3.34 5.28 3.91
CA ILE A 247 2.32 5.71 2.96
C ILE A 247 0.92 5.53 3.54
N VAL A 248 0.07 6.53 3.37
CA VAL A 248 -1.39 6.42 3.54
C VAL A 248 -2.03 6.44 2.16
N HIS A 249 -2.83 5.41 1.85
CA HIS A 249 -3.33 5.11 0.52
C HIS A 249 -4.84 5.28 0.41
N LEU A 250 -5.28 6.02 -0.61
CA LEU A 250 -6.68 6.18 -1.01
C LEU A 250 -6.87 5.77 -2.47
N ASP A 251 -8.10 5.36 -2.79
CA ASP A 251 -8.58 5.19 -4.17
C ASP A 251 -8.85 6.55 -4.86
N ASN A 252 -9.23 6.51 -6.14
CA ASN A 252 -9.67 7.68 -6.91
C ASN A 252 -8.67 8.85 -6.93
N GLY A 253 -7.41 8.61 -7.31
CA GLY A 253 -6.33 9.60 -7.32
C GLY A 253 -6.60 10.89 -8.12
N TRP A 254 -7.59 10.87 -9.02
CA TRP A 254 -8.06 12.02 -9.77
C TRP A 254 -8.95 12.97 -8.92
N ASP A 255 -9.56 12.49 -7.82
CA ASP A 255 -10.52 13.24 -7.02
C ASP A 255 -9.82 14.12 -5.97
N LYS A 256 -9.50 15.33 -6.38
CA LYS A 256 -8.83 16.31 -5.52
C LYS A 256 -9.65 16.68 -4.27
N GLU A 257 -10.97 16.70 -4.35
CA GLU A 257 -11.82 17.07 -3.22
C GLU A 257 -11.80 15.96 -2.17
N LEU A 258 -11.87 14.69 -2.59
CA LEU A 258 -11.74 13.53 -1.74
C LEU A 258 -10.41 13.55 -0.94
N PHE A 259 -9.29 13.73 -1.64
CA PHE A 259 -7.98 13.74 -1.01
C PHE A 259 -7.80 14.91 -0.05
N ASN A 260 -8.24 16.11 -0.44
CA ASN A 260 -8.19 17.29 0.43
C ASN A 260 -9.00 17.09 1.71
N TRP A 261 -10.22 16.58 1.57
CA TRP A 261 -11.08 16.28 2.72
C TRP A 261 -10.45 15.23 3.65
N PHE A 262 -9.97 14.12 3.11
CA PHE A 262 -9.42 13.05 3.91
C PHE A 262 -8.16 13.48 4.68
N PHE A 263 -7.20 14.08 4.01
CA PHE A 263 -5.94 14.47 4.64
C PHE A 263 -6.07 15.71 5.55
N ASP A 264 -7.03 16.60 5.31
CA ASP A 264 -7.36 17.69 6.25
C ASP A 264 -7.94 17.13 7.55
N GLU A 265 -8.88 16.18 7.47
CA GLU A 265 -9.43 15.54 8.68
C GLU A 265 -8.38 14.67 9.37
N LEU A 266 -7.58 13.90 8.64
CA LEU A 266 -6.50 13.10 9.21
C LEU A 266 -5.49 13.99 9.97
N LYS A 267 -5.08 15.11 9.39
CA LYS A 267 -4.19 16.10 10.02
C LYS A 267 -4.81 16.72 11.25
N LYS A 268 -6.07 17.10 11.20
CA LYS A 268 -6.83 17.68 12.33
C LYS A 268 -6.89 16.71 13.52
N HIS A 269 -6.91 15.41 13.27
CA HIS A 269 -6.90 14.37 14.29
C HIS A 269 -5.49 13.82 14.60
N ASN A 270 -4.43 14.53 14.20
CA ASN A 270 -3.03 14.20 14.47
C ASN A 270 -2.55 12.86 13.87
N GLY A 271 -3.18 12.40 12.79
CA GLY A 271 -2.70 11.25 12.04
C GLY A 271 -1.33 11.51 11.41
N LYS A 272 -0.52 10.46 11.25
CA LYS A 272 0.86 10.56 10.76
C LYS A 272 1.03 9.82 9.45
N TRP A 273 1.74 10.44 8.53
CA TRP A 273 2.20 9.84 7.26
C TRP A 273 3.46 10.56 6.78
N ASP A 274 4.23 9.93 5.91
CA ASP A 274 5.37 10.56 5.22
C ASP A 274 5.01 10.86 3.76
N MET A 275 4.18 10.03 3.11
CA MET A 275 3.82 10.11 1.70
C MET A 275 2.36 9.76 1.48
N ILE A 276 1.74 10.37 0.48
CA ILE A 276 0.38 10.06 0.05
C ILE A 276 0.43 9.02 -1.07
N GLY A 277 -0.29 7.90 -0.89
CA GLY A 277 -0.52 6.90 -1.92
C GLY A 277 -1.88 7.07 -2.58
N MET A 278 -1.98 6.76 -3.86
CA MET A 278 -3.24 6.80 -4.59
C MET A 278 -3.36 5.70 -5.64
N SER A 279 -4.59 5.20 -5.82
CA SER A 279 -4.95 4.38 -6.98
C SER A 279 -5.39 5.27 -8.14
N LEU A 280 -4.98 4.94 -9.35
CA LEU A 280 -5.39 5.62 -10.57
C LEU A 280 -5.82 4.59 -11.63
N TYR A 281 -7.12 4.37 -11.74
CA TYR A 281 -7.69 3.42 -12.69
C TYR A 281 -8.63 4.13 -13.68
N PRO A 282 -8.15 4.60 -14.86
CA PRO A 282 -9.01 5.27 -15.83
C PRO A 282 -10.21 4.42 -16.25
N TYR A 283 -10.05 3.09 -16.31
CA TYR A 283 -11.14 2.18 -16.65
C TYR A 283 -12.29 2.25 -15.63
N TRP A 284 -12.02 2.06 -14.35
CA TRP A 284 -13.06 2.05 -13.30
C TRP A 284 -13.71 3.43 -13.14
N THR A 285 -12.92 4.51 -13.18
CA THR A 285 -13.45 5.87 -13.13
C THR A 285 -14.45 6.15 -14.25
N ARG A 286 -14.17 5.70 -15.49
CA ARG A 286 -15.08 5.86 -16.63
C ARG A 286 -16.36 5.03 -16.49
N MET A 287 -16.33 3.90 -15.80
CA MET A 287 -17.55 3.13 -15.49
C MET A 287 -18.48 3.91 -14.57
N GLU A 288 -17.94 4.72 -13.68
CA GLU A 288 -18.71 5.58 -12.76
C GLU A 288 -19.04 6.95 -13.37
N LYS A 289 -18.16 7.49 -14.20
CA LYS A 289 -18.26 8.80 -14.87
C LYS A 289 -18.08 8.62 -16.37
N PRO A 290 -19.10 8.18 -17.11
CA PRO A 290 -18.98 7.85 -18.55
C PRO A 290 -18.57 9.03 -19.44
N ASP A 291 -18.84 10.26 -19.00
CA ASP A 291 -18.48 11.49 -19.75
C ASP A 291 -17.01 11.88 -19.57
N TYR A 292 -16.29 11.25 -18.62
CA TYR A 292 -14.86 11.50 -18.39
C TYR A 292 -14.02 10.64 -19.33
N THR A 293 -13.08 11.27 -20.02
CA THR A 293 -12.10 10.52 -20.82
C THR A 293 -10.95 10.01 -19.94
N ALA A 294 -10.24 8.99 -20.38
CA ALA A 294 -9.04 8.55 -19.69
C ALA A 294 -7.98 9.68 -19.58
N ASP A 295 -7.92 10.53 -20.60
CA ASP A 295 -7.00 11.68 -20.64
C ASP A 295 -7.37 12.77 -19.62
N ASP A 296 -8.65 13.04 -19.39
CA ASP A 296 -9.11 13.94 -18.34
C ASP A 296 -8.76 13.40 -16.96
N ILE A 297 -9.01 12.12 -16.69
CA ILE A 297 -8.73 11.44 -15.44
C ILE A 297 -7.23 11.50 -15.12
N ILE A 298 -6.37 11.25 -16.09
CA ILE A 298 -4.92 11.33 -15.92
C ILE A 298 -4.50 12.79 -15.62
N THR A 299 -5.04 13.76 -16.34
CA THR A 299 -4.76 15.19 -16.13
C THR A 299 -5.12 15.62 -14.71
N ASP A 300 -6.34 15.30 -14.26
CA ASP A 300 -6.83 15.64 -12.92
C ASP A 300 -5.97 14.99 -11.84
N CYS A 301 -5.51 13.76 -12.05
CA CYS A 301 -4.60 13.09 -11.14
C CYS A 301 -3.25 13.83 -11.03
N MET A 302 -2.65 14.24 -12.14
CA MET A 302 -1.39 14.99 -12.13
C MET A 302 -1.53 16.34 -11.42
N GLU A 303 -2.66 17.02 -11.62
CA GLU A 303 -2.97 18.26 -10.90
C GLU A 303 -3.19 18.04 -9.41
N ASN A 304 -3.86 16.93 -9.05
CA ASN A 304 -4.06 16.56 -7.67
C ASN A 304 -2.73 16.27 -6.96
N ILE A 305 -1.83 15.52 -7.57
CA ILE A 305 -0.48 15.25 -7.06
C ILE A 305 0.26 16.55 -6.73
N LYS A 306 0.27 17.51 -7.66
CA LYS A 306 0.89 18.83 -7.43
C LYS A 306 0.28 19.56 -6.26
N ALA A 307 -1.06 19.58 -6.20
CA ALA A 307 -1.80 20.30 -5.18
C ALA A 307 -1.56 19.70 -3.79
N LEU A 308 -1.59 18.38 -3.67
CA LEU A 308 -1.35 17.66 -2.41
C LEU A 308 0.09 17.84 -1.93
N GLY A 309 1.07 17.67 -2.84
CA GLY A 309 2.48 17.87 -2.52
C GLY A 309 2.78 19.29 -2.02
N ALA A 310 2.14 20.30 -2.60
CA ALA A 310 2.26 21.68 -2.16
C ALA A 310 1.54 21.96 -0.82
N LYS A 311 0.34 21.38 -0.65
CA LYS A 311 -0.52 21.65 0.53
C LYS A 311 0.01 20.98 1.80
N TYR A 312 0.49 19.74 1.69
CA TYR A 312 0.92 18.95 2.84
C TYR A 312 2.43 18.87 2.99
N ASP A 313 3.18 19.45 2.04
CA ASP A 313 4.66 19.39 1.95
C ASP A 313 5.19 17.95 2.06
N CYS A 314 4.59 17.05 1.31
CA CYS A 314 4.98 15.65 1.23
C CYS A 314 5.01 15.18 -0.22
N ASP A 315 5.70 14.07 -0.44
CA ASP A 315 5.67 13.40 -1.74
C ASP A 315 4.39 12.56 -1.91
N VAL A 316 4.11 12.21 -3.16
CA VAL A 316 2.93 11.45 -3.56
C VAL A 316 3.39 10.27 -4.44
N MET A 317 2.66 9.17 -4.45
CA MET A 317 2.95 8.02 -5.29
C MET A 317 1.66 7.40 -5.83
N ILE A 318 1.65 7.06 -7.11
CA ILE A 318 0.61 6.20 -7.67
C ILE A 318 1.00 4.77 -7.32
N VAL A 319 0.39 4.24 -6.24
CA VAL A 319 0.73 2.91 -5.70
C VAL A 319 -0.08 1.80 -6.36
N GLU A 320 -1.11 2.15 -7.13
CA GLU A 320 -1.88 1.24 -7.97
C GLU A 320 -2.34 1.89 -9.25
N THR A 321 -2.19 1.17 -10.36
CA THR A 321 -2.83 1.45 -11.65
C THR A 321 -3.01 0.16 -12.43
N GLY A 322 -3.82 0.18 -13.47
CA GLY A 322 -4.02 -0.96 -14.37
C GLY A 322 -4.78 -0.54 -15.63
N MET A 323 -4.44 -1.17 -16.74
CA MET A 323 -4.99 -0.87 -18.06
C MET A 323 -5.82 -2.04 -18.58
N GLU A 324 -6.81 -1.76 -19.40
CA GLU A 324 -7.67 -2.81 -19.97
C GLU A 324 -6.86 -3.79 -20.81
N CYS A 325 -6.81 -5.04 -20.37
CA CYS A 325 -6.09 -6.15 -21.00
C CYS A 325 -7.02 -7.34 -21.31
N GLY A 326 -8.09 -7.49 -20.54
CA GLY A 326 -9.09 -8.54 -20.70
C GLY A 326 -10.45 -8.02 -21.19
N ASP A 327 -11.18 -8.86 -21.92
CA ASP A 327 -12.58 -8.61 -22.26
C ASP A 327 -13.54 -9.16 -21.18
N ASP A 328 -14.85 -8.94 -21.34
CA ASP A 328 -15.88 -9.42 -20.40
C ASP A 328 -15.99 -10.95 -20.33
N LYS A 329 -15.38 -11.67 -21.26
CA LYS A 329 -15.34 -13.14 -21.30
C LYS A 329 -14.03 -13.70 -20.75
N GLY A 330 -13.13 -12.84 -20.27
CA GLY A 330 -11.81 -13.24 -19.77
C GLY A 330 -10.81 -13.60 -20.88
N ASN A 331 -11.06 -13.20 -22.12
CA ASN A 331 -10.08 -13.33 -23.19
C ASN A 331 -9.17 -12.10 -23.23
N LEU A 332 -8.01 -12.24 -23.86
CA LEU A 332 -7.15 -11.10 -24.17
C LEU A 332 -7.90 -10.08 -25.03
N ALA A 333 -7.84 -8.83 -24.66
CA ALA A 333 -8.43 -7.73 -25.41
C ALA A 333 -7.81 -7.57 -26.81
N SER A 334 -8.48 -6.82 -27.68
CA SER A 334 -7.98 -6.57 -29.05
C SER A 334 -6.67 -5.79 -29.05
N ALA A 335 -5.90 -5.90 -30.14
CA ALA A 335 -4.64 -5.18 -30.28
C ALA A 335 -4.81 -3.64 -30.15
N SER A 336 -5.94 -3.10 -30.55
CA SER A 336 -6.24 -1.66 -30.40
C SER A 336 -6.48 -1.26 -28.94
N VAL A 337 -7.13 -2.11 -28.14
CA VAL A 337 -7.33 -1.88 -26.71
C VAL A 337 -6.00 -1.97 -25.97
N LEU A 338 -5.18 -2.96 -26.28
CA LEU A 338 -3.84 -3.10 -25.68
C LEU A 338 -2.93 -1.92 -26.03
N ALA A 339 -3.00 -1.42 -27.28
CA ALA A 339 -2.23 -0.26 -27.71
C ALA A 339 -2.69 1.03 -26.99
N GLU A 340 -4.00 1.19 -26.77
CA GLU A 340 -4.53 2.29 -25.97
C GLU A 340 -4.13 2.17 -24.49
N GLY A 341 -4.16 0.98 -23.92
CA GLY A 341 -3.64 0.73 -22.56
C GLY A 341 -2.17 1.12 -22.42
N LYS A 342 -1.34 0.73 -23.38
CA LYS A 342 0.06 1.17 -23.45
C LYS A 342 0.17 2.69 -23.47
N ARG A 343 -0.55 3.38 -24.38
CA ARG A 343 -0.55 4.83 -24.50
C ARG A 343 -0.90 5.53 -23.17
N GLN A 344 -1.95 5.05 -22.49
CA GLN A 344 -2.38 5.59 -21.21
C GLN A 344 -1.30 5.40 -20.14
N LEU A 345 -0.72 4.22 -20.01
CA LEU A 345 0.33 3.93 -19.05
C LEU A 345 1.61 4.73 -19.33
N GLU A 346 2.03 4.83 -20.59
CA GLU A 346 3.15 5.71 -20.99
C GLU A 346 2.91 7.16 -20.58
N ARG A 347 1.68 7.65 -20.77
CA ARG A 347 1.29 9.00 -20.34
C ARG A 347 1.36 9.14 -18.83
N ILE A 348 0.80 8.20 -18.06
CA ILE A 348 0.84 8.19 -16.59
C ILE A 348 2.29 8.23 -16.11
N VAL A 349 3.13 7.31 -16.56
CA VAL A 349 4.54 7.23 -16.14
C VAL A 349 5.29 8.51 -16.48
N LYS A 350 5.16 9.01 -17.71
CA LYS A 350 5.84 10.21 -18.17
C LYS A 350 5.39 11.46 -17.40
N GLU A 351 4.08 11.71 -17.32
CA GLU A 351 3.56 12.93 -16.69
C GLU A 351 3.74 12.91 -15.16
N SER A 352 3.66 11.75 -14.52
CA SER A 352 4.00 11.59 -13.10
C SER A 352 5.43 12.05 -12.81
N ARG A 353 6.36 11.73 -13.69
CA ARG A 353 7.77 12.09 -13.55
C ARG A 353 8.04 13.55 -13.90
N GLU A 354 7.47 14.04 -15.01
CA GLU A 354 7.83 15.34 -15.60
C GLU A 354 6.92 16.49 -15.17
N ASN A 355 5.63 16.22 -14.93
CA ASN A 355 4.61 17.24 -14.80
C ASN A 355 4.05 17.45 -13.39
N THR A 356 4.61 16.78 -12.37
CA THR A 356 4.15 16.88 -10.98
C THR A 356 5.02 17.79 -10.10
N GLY A 357 5.98 18.47 -10.70
CA GLY A 357 6.94 19.31 -9.95
C GLY A 357 7.89 18.49 -9.08
N GLY A 358 8.17 17.23 -9.46
CA GLY A 358 9.02 16.31 -8.70
C GLY A 358 8.33 15.67 -7.47
N ARG A 359 7.05 15.94 -7.26
CA ARG A 359 6.30 15.42 -6.11
C ARG A 359 5.87 13.95 -6.29
N CYS A 360 5.67 13.46 -7.51
CA CYS A 360 5.39 12.03 -7.72
C CYS A 360 6.69 11.23 -7.70
N LYS A 361 6.74 10.21 -6.83
CA LYS A 361 7.94 9.39 -6.63
C LYS A 361 7.85 8.01 -7.30
N GLY A 362 6.76 7.68 -7.96
CA GLY A 362 6.67 6.42 -8.69
C GLY A 362 5.26 6.07 -9.14
N VAL A 363 5.21 5.03 -9.97
CA VAL A 363 3.97 4.41 -10.48
C VAL A 363 4.11 2.90 -10.33
N PHE A 364 3.13 2.27 -9.69
CA PHE A 364 3.04 0.83 -9.51
C PHE A 364 1.84 0.28 -10.28
N TYR A 365 2.09 -0.71 -11.12
CA TYR A 365 1.04 -1.47 -11.79
C TYR A 365 0.52 -2.55 -10.86
N TRP A 366 -0.81 -2.70 -10.73
CA TRP A 366 -1.38 -3.69 -9.84
C TRP A 366 -1.61 -5.01 -10.57
N GLU A 367 -0.95 -6.09 -10.08
CA GLU A 367 -1.04 -7.47 -10.54
C GLU A 367 -0.95 -7.60 -12.09
N PRO A 368 0.11 -7.06 -12.72
CA PRO A 368 0.24 -7.11 -14.17
C PRO A 368 0.30 -8.54 -14.72
N GLU A 369 0.83 -9.49 -13.94
CA GLU A 369 1.04 -10.88 -14.32
C GLU A 369 -0.24 -11.71 -14.38
N CYS A 370 -1.38 -11.17 -13.95
CA CYS A 370 -2.65 -11.85 -13.97
C CYS A 370 -3.09 -12.24 -15.37
N LYS A 371 -3.76 -13.40 -15.46
CA LYS A 371 -4.47 -13.78 -16.68
C LYS A 371 -5.65 -12.84 -16.93
N PRO A 372 -6.01 -12.55 -18.19
CA PRO A 372 -7.20 -11.75 -18.50
C PRO A 372 -8.50 -12.29 -17.88
N SER A 373 -8.60 -13.63 -17.71
CA SER A 373 -9.74 -14.27 -17.06
C SER A 373 -9.74 -14.15 -15.52
N GLN A 374 -8.62 -13.79 -14.92
CA GLN A 374 -8.47 -13.59 -13.48
C GLN A 374 -8.69 -12.12 -13.10
N TYR A 375 -8.11 -11.22 -13.87
CA TYR A 375 -8.27 -9.77 -13.69
C TYR A 375 -8.12 -9.04 -15.02
N ARG A 376 -9.17 -8.31 -15.42
CA ARG A 376 -9.22 -7.64 -16.74
C ARG A 376 -8.21 -6.51 -16.93
N LEU A 377 -7.71 -5.90 -15.84
CA LEU A 377 -6.74 -4.81 -15.89
C LEU A 377 -5.31 -5.29 -15.63
N GLY A 378 -5.03 -6.58 -15.83
CA GLY A 378 -3.67 -7.10 -15.89
C GLY A 378 -2.89 -6.56 -17.09
N ALA A 379 -1.73 -7.14 -17.40
CA ALA A 379 -0.93 -6.75 -18.55
C ALA A 379 -0.28 -7.96 -19.26
N PHE A 380 -0.73 -9.18 -18.91
CA PHE A 380 -0.18 -10.43 -19.45
C PHE A 380 -1.23 -11.22 -20.22
N THR A 381 -0.75 -12.06 -21.10
CA THR A 381 -1.56 -13.04 -21.80
C THR A 381 -1.90 -14.24 -20.89
N ALA A 382 -2.87 -15.06 -21.28
CA ALA A 382 -3.26 -16.24 -20.51
C ALA A 382 -2.13 -17.28 -20.37
N ASP A 383 -1.16 -17.28 -21.26
CA ASP A 383 0.02 -18.15 -21.23
C ASP A 383 1.24 -17.51 -20.56
N GLY A 384 1.04 -16.39 -19.83
CA GLY A 384 2.06 -15.79 -18.97
C GLY A 384 3.12 -14.96 -19.69
N ARG A 385 2.76 -14.27 -20.76
CA ARG A 385 3.64 -13.36 -21.49
C ARG A 385 3.21 -11.92 -21.31
N PRO A 386 4.15 -10.96 -21.12
CA PRO A 386 3.80 -9.56 -21.08
C PRO A 386 3.20 -9.13 -22.45
N THR A 387 2.16 -8.32 -22.38
CA THR A 387 1.62 -7.63 -23.56
C THR A 387 2.37 -6.34 -23.84
N VAL A 388 2.02 -5.65 -24.93
CA VAL A 388 2.60 -4.33 -25.27
C VAL A 388 2.38 -3.27 -24.18
N ILE A 389 1.43 -3.45 -23.28
CA ILE A 389 1.18 -2.54 -22.15
C ILE A 389 2.45 -2.39 -21.29
N MET A 390 3.17 -3.50 -21.03
CA MET A 390 4.38 -3.49 -20.21
C MET A 390 5.56 -2.73 -20.86
N ASP A 391 5.52 -2.46 -22.17
CA ASP A 391 6.56 -1.66 -22.82
C ASP A 391 6.58 -0.20 -22.33
N ALA A 392 5.52 0.27 -21.70
CA ALA A 392 5.46 1.60 -21.10
C ALA A 392 6.48 1.84 -19.97
N PHE A 393 7.07 0.80 -19.44
CA PHE A 393 8.10 0.88 -18.40
C PHE A 393 9.55 0.80 -18.92
N LYS A 394 9.72 0.59 -20.23
CA LYS A 394 11.05 0.50 -20.87
C LYS A 394 11.74 1.84 -21.10
#